data_09a99e39aa1e1858f0608b3e5bbc0eea
#
_entry.id   09a99e39aa1e1858f0608b3e5bbc0eea
#
_cell.length_a   1.000
_cell.length_b   1.000
_cell.length_c   1.000
_cell.angle_alpha   90.00
_cell.angle_beta   90.00
_cell.angle_gamma   90.00
#
_symmetry.space_group_name_H-M   'P 1'
#
loop_
_entity.id
_entity.type
_entity.pdbx_description
1 polymer ?
#
loop_
_entity_poly.entity_id
_entity_poly.type
_entity_poly.pdbx_seq_one_letter_code
_entity_poly.pdbx_strand_id
1 'polypeptide(L)'
;MALPEFTLRQLLEAGVHFGHQTQRWNPRMGPYIYGQRNGIHIMDLTQTVPMLDQALTVVRDTVAKGGRVLFVGTKRQAAGPVADAAERCAQYYMNHRWLGGTLTNWKTVSQSIQRLKSIDEKTETGGEGLTKKERLGMEREQGKLQASLGGIREMGGVPDLLFVIDVRKEALAIAEANKLGIPVVAVVDTNCSPDGIDYIIPGNDDAARAIALYCDLVSRAALDGMTAQMGAAGVDLGAMEEAPVEEAVAETAEA
;
A
#
# COMPACT_ATOMS: atom_id res chain seq x y z
N MET A 1 -20.97 1.02 -6.84
CA MET A 1 -20.63 1.70 -5.58
C MET A 1 -19.71 2.87 -5.90
N ALA A 2 -19.75 3.92 -5.08
CA ALA A 2 -18.98 5.14 -5.34
C ALA A 2 -17.55 4.99 -4.84
N LEU A 3 -16.58 5.58 -5.54
CA LEU A 3 -15.21 5.73 -5.06
C LEU A 3 -15.18 6.33 -3.64
N PRO A 4 -14.17 6.03 -2.83
CA PRO A 4 -14.06 6.60 -1.50
C PRO A 4 -14.03 8.13 -1.57
N GLU A 5 -15.02 8.75 -0.93
CA GLU A 5 -15.11 10.21 -0.86
C GLU A 5 -14.03 10.78 0.06
N PHE A 6 -13.40 11.82 -0.40
CA PHE A 6 -12.42 12.59 0.39
C PHE A 6 -12.57 14.08 0.07
N THR A 7 -12.18 14.92 1.01
CA THR A 7 -12.31 16.37 0.88
C THR A 7 -10.93 17.04 0.90
N LEU A 8 -10.83 18.18 0.25
CA LEU A 8 -9.64 19.04 0.30
C LEU A 8 -9.26 19.39 1.76
N ARG A 9 -10.25 19.54 2.64
CA ARG A 9 -10.02 19.78 4.05
C ARG A 9 -9.32 18.62 4.74
N GLN A 10 -9.71 17.38 4.46
CA GLN A 10 -9.03 16.19 5.00
C GLN A 10 -7.58 16.10 4.52
N LEU A 11 -7.31 16.39 3.26
CA LEU A 11 -5.95 16.45 2.73
C LEU A 11 -5.10 17.51 3.44
N LEU A 12 -5.69 18.67 3.70
CA LEU A 12 -5.01 19.77 4.40
C LEU A 12 -4.74 19.44 5.87
N GLU A 13 -5.70 18.84 6.57
CA GLU A 13 -5.57 18.41 7.98
C GLU A 13 -4.55 17.27 8.14
N ALA A 14 -4.45 16.38 7.16
CA ALA A 14 -3.42 15.34 7.11
C ALA A 14 -2.02 15.88 6.79
N GLY A 15 -1.91 17.11 6.28
CA GLY A 15 -0.65 17.73 5.93
C GLY A 15 -0.08 17.31 4.59
N VAL A 16 -0.94 16.89 3.65
CA VAL A 16 -0.58 16.48 2.27
C VAL A 16 0.11 17.60 1.51
N HIS A 17 -0.24 18.85 1.77
CA HIS A 17 0.28 20.03 1.08
C HIS A 17 1.73 20.40 1.44
N PHE A 18 2.30 19.84 2.50
CA PHE A 18 3.69 20.11 2.85
C PHE A 18 4.64 19.29 1.99
N GLY A 19 5.57 19.97 1.34
CA GLY A 19 6.69 19.37 0.66
C GLY A 19 7.98 19.49 1.45
N HIS A 20 9.08 19.31 0.77
CA HIS A 20 10.43 19.43 1.33
C HIS A 20 10.95 20.88 1.31
N GLN A 21 12.11 21.08 1.95
CA GLN A 21 12.83 22.36 1.92
C GLN A 21 13.15 22.77 0.50
N THR A 22 13.08 24.09 0.22
CA THR A 22 13.29 24.67 -1.11
C THR A 22 14.63 24.31 -1.76
N GLN A 23 15.66 24.01 -0.96
CA GLN A 23 16.98 23.60 -1.47
C GLN A 23 17.01 22.15 -2.02
N ARG A 24 16.03 21.32 -1.68
CA ARG A 24 16.00 19.89 -2.02
C ARG A 24 14.99 19.54 -3.11
N TRP A 25 14.36 20.52 -3.72
CA TRP A 25 13.31 20.28 -4.68
C TRP A 25 13.82 19.76 -6.03
N ASN A 26 12.94 19.11 -6.76
CA ASN A 26 13.16 18.71 -8.14
C ASN A 26 12.44 19.71 -9.07
N PRO A 27 13.12 20.33 -10.06
CA PRO A 27 12.48 21.26 -11.00
C PRO A 27 11.28 20.67 -11.76
N ARG A 28 11.24 19.37 -12.00
CA ARG A 28 10.12 18.68 -12.66
C ARG A 28 8.84 18.69 -11.84
N MET A 29 8.93 18.91 -10.52
CA MET A 29 7.77 19.10 -9.65
C MET A 29 7.24 20.53 -9.65
N GLY A 30 7.89 21.46 -10.35
CA GLY A 30 7.47 22.87 -10.45
C GLY A 30 5.99 23.08 -10.77
N PRO A 31 5.39 22.35 -11.74
CA PRO A 31 3.95 22.48 -12.05
C PRO A 31 3.01 22.16 -10.90
N TYR A 32 3.42 21.31 -9.94
CA TYR A 32 2.61 20.85 -8.81
C TYR A 32 2.83 21.66 -7.53
N ILE A 33 3.72 22.66 -7.57
CA ILE A 33 4.05 23.51 -6.42
C ILE A 33 3.24 24.79 -6.50
N TYR A 34 2.40 25.02 -5.47
CA TYR A 34 1.64 26.26 -5.33
C TYR A 34 2.54 27.46 -4.97
N GLY A 35 3.54 27.23 -4.11
CA GLY A 35 4.44 28.29 -3.63
C GLY A 35 5.37 27.79 -2.53
N GLN A 36 5.90 28.74 -1.74
CA GLN A 36 6.76 28.42 -0.60
C GLN A 36 6.38 29.23 0.64
N ARG A 37 6.53 28.62 1.81
CA ARG A 37 6.35 29.30 3.10
C ARG A 37 7.42 28.78 4.09
N ASN A 38 8.09 29.68 4.78
CA ASN A 38 9.13 29.36 5.75
C ASN A 38 10.22 28.41 5.21
N GLY A 39 10.63 28.56 3.93
CA GLY A 39 11.65 27.71 3.31
C GLY A 39 11.19 26.30 2.94
N ILE A 40 9.89 26.03 2.99
CA ILE A 40 9.27 24.74 2.60
C ILE A 40 8.36 24.99 1.40
N HIS A 41 8.39 24.11 0.41
CA HIS A 41 7.46 24.11 -0.70
C HIS A 41 6.06 23.68 -0.24
N ILE A 42 5.04 24.32 -0.80
CA ILE A 42 3.63 23.98 -0.59
C ILE A 42 3.09 23.43 -1.89
N MET A 43 2.52 22.23 -1.85
CA MET A 43 1.91 21.59 -3.01
C MET A 43 0.51 22.13 -3.28
N ASP A 44 0.16 22.16 -4.56
CA ASP A 44 -1.16 22.58 -5.02
C ASP A 44 -2.18 21.45 -4.89
N LEU A 45 -2.96 21.49 -3.82
CA LEU A 45 -4.01 20.48 -3.57
C LEU A 45 -5.12 20.51 -4.60
N THR A 46 -5.31 21.62 -5.34
CA THR A 46 -6.33 21.69 -6.40
C THR A 46 -5.99 20.76 -7.57
N GLN A 47 -4.71 20.49 -7.79
CA GLN A 47 -4.23 19.48 -8.74
C GLN A 47 -4.17 18.09 -8.11
N THR A 48 -3.80 17.99 -6.82
CA THR A 48 -3.71 16.70 -6.12
C THR A 48 -5.06 15.98 -6.09
N VAL A 49 -6.16 16.70 -5.84
CA VAL A 49 -7.51 16.10 -5.74
C VAL A 49 -7.90 15.32 -6.99
N PRO A 50 -7.93 15.90 -8.21
CA PRO A 50 -8.30 15.13 -9.40
C PRO A 50 -7.30 14.03 -9.76
N MET A 51 -6.01 14.21 -9.50
CA MET A 51 -5.00 13.19 -9.76
C MET A 51 -5.12 12.01 -8.80
N LEU A 52 -5.44 12.26 -7.53
CA LEU A 52 -5.73 11.22 -6.55
C LEU A 52 -7.00 10.45 -6.92
N ASP A 53 -8.07 11.14 -7.35
CA ASP A 53 -9.31 10.50 -7.78
C ASP A 53 -9.08 9.58 -9.00
N GLN A 54 -8.28 10.03 -9.96
CA GLN A 54 -7.87 9.20 -11.09
C GLN A 54 -7.07 7.96 -10.65
N ALA A 55 -6.14 8.13 -9.71
CA ALA A 55 -5.35 7.03 -9.16
C ALA A 55 -6.24 6.00 -8.45
N LEU A 56 -7.19 6.44 -7.63
CA LEU A 56 -8.17 5.57 -6.95
C LEU A 56 -9.05 4.82 -7.94
N THR A 57 -9.47 5.48 -9.04
CA THR A 57 -10.23 4.85 -10.12
C THR A 57 -9.45 3.70 -10.74
N VAL A 58 -8.18 3.91 -11.05
CA VAL A 58 -7.32 2.88 -11.65
C VAL A 58 -7.10 1.69 -10.70
N VAL A 59 -6.89 1.95 -9.41
CA VAL A 59 -6.79 0.90 -8.40
C VAL A 59 -8.06 0.06 -8.36
N ARG A 60 -9.23 0.71 -8.23
CA ARG A 60 -10.54 0.04 -8.24
C ARG A 60 -10.73 -0.82 -9.50
N ASP A 61 -10.50 -0.24 -10.67
CA ASP A 61 -10.73 -0.91 -11.95
C ASP A 61 -9.76 -2.08 -12.19
N THR A 62 -8.54 -2.00 -11.66
CA THR A 62 -7.58 -3.10 -11.68
C THR A 62 -8.08 -4.27 -10.83
N VAL A 63 -8.50 -3.99 -9.59
CA VAL A 63 -9.01 -5.02 -8.68
C VAL A 63 -10.35 -5.58 -9.17
N ALA A 64 -11.23 -4.76 -9.73
CA ALA A 64 -12.50 -5.21 -10.31
C ALA A 64 -12.33 -6.22 -11.46
N LYS A 65 -11.20 -6.17 -12.15
CA LYS A 65 -10.81 -7.15 -13.19
C LYS A 65 -10.10 -8.39 -12.62
N GLY A 66 -9.99 -8.51 -11.30
CA GLY A 66 -9.24 -9.58 -10.62
C GLY A 66 -7.74 -9.36 -10.60
N GLY A 67 -7.26 -8.16 -10.91
CA GLY A 67 -5.85 -7.79 -10.86
C GLY A 67 -5.34 -7.64 -9.43
N ARG A 68 -4.03 -7.81 -9.26
CA ARG A 68 -3.31 -7.75 -7.99
C ARG A 68 -2.60 -6.42 -7.84
N VAL A 69 -2.78 -5.80 -6.69
CA VAL A 69 -2.11 -4.54 -6.34
C VAL A 69 -1.00 -4.83 -5.33
N LEU A 70 0.22 -4.34 -5.61
CA LEU A 70 1.33 -4.44 -4.69
C LEU A 70 1.60 -3.06 -4.06
N PHE A 71 1.39 -2.97 -2.75
CA PHE A 71 1.71 -1.80 -1.95
C PHE A 71 3.19 -1.80 -1.58
N VAL A 72 3.90 -0.72 -1.89
CA VAL A 72 5.34 -0.60 -1.65
C VAL A 72 5.63 0.64 -0.81
N GLY A 73 6.27 0.44 0.33
CA GLY A 73 6.66 1.54 1.21
C GLY A 73 7.59 1.07 2.31
N THR A 74 8.90 1.16 2.05
CA THR A 74 9.92 0.69 3.01
C THR A 74 10.36 1.78 4.00
N LYS A 75 9.80 3.00 3.88
CA LYS A 75 10.03 4.10 4.83
C LYS A 75 9.43 3.73 6.19
N ARG A 76 10.13 4.04 7.28
CA ARG A 76 9.69 3.70 8.64
C ARG A 76 8.28 4.18 8.96
N GLN A 77 7.92 5.37 8.47
CA GLN A 77 6.59 5.95 8.64
C GLN A 77 5.52 5.26 7.79
N ALA A 78 5.90 4.68 6.65
CA ALA A 78 5.00 4.02 5.71
C ALA A 78 4.82 2.52 6.00
N ALA A 79 5.80 1.87 6.63
CA ALA A 79 5.87 0.42 6.79
C ALA A 79 4.64 -0.20 7.48
N GLY A 80 4.12 0.42 8.54
CA GLY A 80 2.90 -0.02 9.23
C GLY A 80 1.65 0.25 8.39
N PRO A 81 1.35 1.52 8.04
CA PRO A 81 0.16 1.86 7.26
C PRO A 81 0.02 1.11 5.93
N VAL A 82 1.14 0.81 5.26
CA VAL A 82 1.17 0.04 4.00
C VAL A 82 0.75 -1.41 4.25
N ALA A 83 1.28 -2.07 5.29
CA ALA A 83 0.91 -3.43 5.64
C ALA A 83 -0.57 -3.53 6.04
N ASP A 84 -1.01 -2.68 6.98
CA ASP A 84 -2.38 -2.66 7.48
C ASP A 84 -3.40 -2.42 6.36
N ALA A 85 -3.10 -1.52 5.42
CA ALA A 85 -3.97 -1.21 4.30
C ALA A 85 -4.06 -2.38 3.31
N ALA A 86 -2.93 -3.00 2.97
CA ALA A 86 -2.89 -4.14 2.05
C ALA A 86 -3.60 -5.38 2.63
N GLU A 87 -3.38 -5.68 3.91
CA GLU A 87 -4.06 -6.79 4.61
C GLU A 87 -5.57 -6.57 4.67
N ARG A 88 -6.01 -5.34 4.95
CA ARG A 88 -7.44 -4.98 5.00
C ARG A 88 -8.17 -5.21 3.69
N CYS A 89 -7.52 -5.01 2.57
CA CYS A 89 -8.10 -5.21 1.24
C CYS A 89 -7.61 -6.50 0.53
N ALA A 90 -7.04 -7.46 1.29
CA ALA A 90 -6.53 -8.73 0.77
C ALA A 90 -5.59 -8.57 -0.44
N GLN A 91 -4.81 -7.49 -0.43
CA GLN A 91 -3.78 -7.22 -1.41
C GLN A 91 -2.38 -7.46 -0.83
N TYR A 92 -1.34 -7.25 -1.62
CA TYR A 92 0.04 -7.61 -1.29
C TYR A 92 0.86 -6.39 -0.92
N TYR A 93 1.92 -6.58 -0.12
CA TYR A 93 2.77 -5.47 0.29
C TYR A 93 4.25 -5.83 0.43
N MET A 94 5.10 -4.80 0.30
CA MET A 94 6.52 -4.83 0.67
C MET A 94 6.84 -3.59 1.51
N ASN A 95 7.04 -3.79 2.81
CA ASN A 95 7.18 -2.71 3.79
C ASN A 95 8.54 -2.69 4.51
N HIS A 96 9.43 -3.64 4.25
CA HIS A 96 10.73 -3.71 4.92
C HIS A 96 11.88 -3.31 4.00
N ARG A 97 12.12 -4.04 2.93
CA ARG A 97 13.17 -3.74 1.96
C ARG A 97 12.81 -4.33 0.60
N TRP A 98 12.92 -3.50 -0.43
CA TRP A 98 12.83 -4.00 -1.79
C TRP A 98 14.07 -4.80 -2.15
N LEU A 99 13.91 -6.05 -2.55
CA LEU A 99 14.99 -6.89 -3.03
C LEU A 99 15.16 -6.65 -4.53
N GLY A 100 16.39 -6.35 -4.98
CA GLY A 100 16.66 -6.21 -6.41
C GLY A 100 16.28 -7.47 -7.18
N GLY A 101 15.48 -7.30 -8.25
CA GLY A 101 14.96 -8.41 -9.02
C GLY A 101 13.63 -8.98 -8.50
N THR A 102 12.95 -8.32 -7.56
CA THR A 102 11.67 -8.81 -7.01
C THR A 102 10.64 -9.07 -8.11
N LEU A 103 10.53 -8.19 -9.09
CA LEU A 103 9.61 -8.36 -10.22
C LEU A 103 10.31 -8.99 -11.42
N THR A 104 11.48 -8.48 -11.78
CA THR A 104 12.22 -8.91 -12.99
C THR A 104 12.81 -10.31 -12.89
N ASN A 105 13.02 -10.83 -11.68
CA ASN A 105 13.51 -12.19 -11.41
C ASN A 105 12.55 -12.96 -10.49
N TRP A 106 11.26 -12.91 -10.80
CA TRP A 106 10.20 -13.54 -10.01
C TRP A 106 10.44 -15.03 -9.74
N LYS A 107 11.06 -15.75 -10.68
CA LYS A 107 11.38 -17.18 -10.52
C LYS A 107 12.25 -17.43 -9.27
N THR A 108 13.28 -16.62 -9.06
CA THR A 108 14.17 -16.76 -7.89
C THR A 108 13.47 -16.33 -6.60
N VAL A 109 12.66 -15.26 -6.67
CA VAL A 109 11.86 -14.79 -5.52
C VAL A 109 10.84 -15.85 -5.12
N SER A 110 10.16 -16.46 -6.08
CA SER A 110 9.22 -17.57 -5.85
C SER A 110 9.88 -18.76 -5.14
N GLN A 111 11.11 -19.11 -5.49
CA GLN A 111 11.88 -20.16 -4.77
C GLN A 111 12.15 -19.76 -3.30
N SER A 112 12.46 -18.47 -3.06
CA SER A 112 12.66 -17.97 -1.69
C SER A 112 11.35 -17.99 -0.88
N ILE A 113 10.21 -17.71 -1.52
CA ILE A 113 8.88 -17.84 -0.91
C ILE A 113 8.58 -19.31 -0.59
N GLN A 114 8.85 -20.24 -1.50
CA GLN A 114 8.70 -21.67 -1.24
C GLN A 114 9.58 -22.12 -0.08
N ARG A 115 10.80 -21.59 0.00
CA ARG A 115 11.71 -21.87 1.13
C ARG A 115 11.09 -21.37 2.45
N LEU A 116 10.51 -20.16 2.48
CA LEU A 116 9.81 -19.64 3.65
C LEU A 116 8.68 -20.59 4.06
N LYS A 117 7.79 -20.97 3.13
CA LYS A 117 6.68 -21.91 3.39
C LYS A 117 7.19 -23.24 3.96
N SER A 118 8.29 -23.80 3.39
CA SER A 118 8.87 -25.05 3.89
C SER A 118 9.47 -24.94 5.31
N ILE A 119 9.95 -23.77 5.70
CA ILE A 119 10.45 -23.51 7.05
C ILE A 119 9.26 -23.41 8.02
N ASP A 120 8.18 -22.71 7.62
CA ASP A 120 6.97 -22.58 8.42
C ASP A 120 6.36 -23.96 8.74
N GLU A 121 6.18 -24.83 7.73
CA GLU A 121 5.71 -26.22 7.89
C GLU A 121 6.58 -27.03 8.87
N LYS A 122 7.91 -26.91 8.75
CA LYS A 122 8.83 -27.60 9.68
C LYS A 122 8.79 -27.06 11.10
N THR A 123 8.51 -25.77 11.26
CA THR A 123 8.38 -25.13 12.57
C THR A 123 7.07 -25.52 13.23
N GLU A 124 5.97 -25.61 12.47
CA GLU A 124 4.66 -26.05 12.94
C GLU A 124 4.65 -27.54 13.38
N THR A 125 5.39 -28.39 12.68
CA THR A 125 5.57 -29.79 13.06
C THR A 125 6.51 -30.01 14.25
N GLY A 126 6.92 -28.94 14.94
CA GLY A 126 7.73 -28.99 16.15
C GLY A 126 9.21 -29.29 15.91
N GLY A 127 9.65 -29.39 14.63
CA GLY A 127 11.04 -29.64 14.26
C GLY A 127 11.56 -30.98 14.79
N GLU A 128 10.79 -32.05 14.70
CA GLU A 128 11.21 -33.39 15.11
C GLU A 128 12.52 -33.78 14.41
N GLY A 129 13.49 -34.28 15.19
CA GLY A 129 14.80 -34.69 14.71
C GLY A 129 15.83 -33.55 14.56
N LEU A 130 15.47 -32.29 14.81
CA LEU A 130 16.41 -31.15 14.69
C LEU A 130 17.07 -30.83 16.03
N THR A 131 18.37 -30.55 15.98
CA THR A 131 19.11 -30.04 17.15
C THR A 131 18.68 -28.61 17.51
N LYS A 132 18.87 -28.19 18.77
CA LYS A 132 18.57 -26.83 19.23
C LYS A 132 19.26 -25.74 18.37
N LYS A 133 20.48 -26.01 17.91
CA LYS A 133 21.26 -25.09 17.06
C LYS A 133 20.60 -24.92 15.69
N GLU A 134 20.15 -26.01 15.08
CA GLU A 134 19.47 -26.00 13.79
C GLU A 134 18.12 -25.27 13.87
N ARG A 135 17.33 -25.53 14.91
CA ARG A 135 16.08 -24.80 15.17
C ARG A 135 16.30 -23.30 15.24
N LEU A 136 17.26 -22.86 16.06
CA LEU A 136 17.57 -21.44 16.19
C LEU A 136 18.08 -20.82 14.87
N GLY A 137 18.78 -21.61 14.04
CA GLY A 137 19.19 -21.22 12.69
C GLY A 137 18.00 -20.99 11.78
N MET A 138 17.04 -21.91 11.79
CA MET A 138 15.81 -21.83 10.99
C MET A 138 14.91 -20.67 11.42
N GLU A 139 14.71 -20.45 12.72
CA GLU A 139 13.95 -19.32 13.25
C GLU A 139 14.53 -17.96 12.79
N ARG A 140 15.86 -17.83 12.79
CA ARG A 140 16.53 -16.62 12.28
C ARG A 140 16.37 -16.44 10.77
N GLU A 141 16.44 -17.54 10.00
CA GLU A 141 16.20 -17.53 8.55
C GLU A 141 14.74 -17.17 8.26
N GLN A 142 13.79 -17.80 8.95
CA GLN A 142 12.36 -17.51 8.87
C GLN A 142 12.07 -16.03 9.14
N GLY A 143 12.57 -15.48 10.24
CA GLY A 143 12.35 -14.07 10.57
C GLY A 143 12.87 -13.10 9.50
N LYS A 144 14.00 -13.42 8.85
CA LYS A 144 14.54 -12.61 7.75
C LYS A 144 13.70 -12.71 6.48
N LEU A 145 13.26 -13.90 6.12
CA LEU A 145 12.42 -14.14 4.94
C LEU A 145 11.02 -13.56 5.15
N GLN A 146 10.44 -13.75 6.33
CA GLN A 146 9.15 -13.21 6.68
C GLN A 146 9.13 -11.68 6.64
N ALA A 147 10.15 -11.02 7.17
CA ALA A 147 10.25 -9.57 7.13
C ALA A 147 10.32 -9.00 5.70
N SER A 148 10.96 -9.71 4.76
CA SER A 148 11.14 -9.21 3.40
C SER A 148 10.12 -9.72 2.38
N LEU A 149 9.58 -10.93 2.57
CA LEU A 149 8.72 -11.61 1.58
C LEU A 149 7.33 -11.95 2.14
N GLY A 150 7.08 -11.75 3.43
CA GLY A 150 5.82 -12.12 4.07
C GLY A 150 4.61 -11.53 3.37
N GLY A 151 4.65 -10.25 3.02
CA GLY A 151 3.53 -9.56 2.36
C GLY A 151 3.26 -9.99 0.91
N ILE A 152 4.18 -10.71 0.27
CA ILE A 152 4.01 -11.25 -1.10
C ILE A 152 3.93 -12.78 -1.14
N ARG A 153 3.83 -13.43 0.02
CA ARG A 153 3.84 -14.89 0.17
C ARG A 153 2.77 -15.58 -0.69
N GLU A 154 1.59 -15.00 -0.79
CA GLU A 154 0.44 -15.59 -1.50
C GLU A 154 0.18 -14.94 -2.87
N MET A 155 1.06 -14.05 -3.33
CA MET A 155 0.83 -13.30 -4.56
C MET A 155 0.82 -14.16 -5.84
N GLY A 156 1.55 -15.27 -5.85
CA GLY A 156 1.54 -16.28 -6.94
C GLY A 156 2.15 -15.85 -8.27
N GLY A 157 2.41 -14.57 -8.48
CA GLY A 157 2.96 -14.01 -9.73
C GLY A 157 3.30 -12.53 -9.58
N VAL A 158 3.68 -11.88 -10.67
CA VAL A 158 3.91 -10.43 -10.67
C VAL A 158 2.57 -9.68 -10.51
N PRO A 159 2.55 -8.50 -9.86
CA PRO A 159 1.35 -7.71 -9.70
C PRO A 159 0.94 -7.03 -11.01
N ASP A 160 -0.32 -6.60 -11.08
CA ASP A 160 -0.89 -5.88 -12.21
C ASP A 160 -0.82 -4.36 -12.03
N LEU A 161 -0.59 -3.89 -10.79
CA LEU A 161 -0.44 -2.49 -10.43
C LEU A 161 0.50 -2.35 -9.22
N LEU A 162 1.37 -1.34 -9.23
CA LEU A 162 2.14 -0.91 -8.06
C LEU A 162 1.54 0.36 -7.45
N PHE A 163 1.40 0.37 -6.12
CA PHE A 163 1.16 1.59 -5.35
C PHE A 163 2.40 1.87 -4.50
N VAL A 164 3.06 3.02 -4.72
CA VAL A 164 4.37 3.33 -4.14
C VAL A 164 4.32 4.58 -3.27
N ILE A 165 4.89 4.49 -2.08
CA ILE A 165 5.13 5.65 -1.19
C ILE A 165 6.64 5.89 -1.12
N ASP A 166 7.07 7.15 -1.36
CA ASP A 166 8.46 7.58 -1.47
C ASP A 166 9.18 7.03 -2.72
N VAL A 167 8.93 7.71 -3.84
CA VAL A 167 9.52 7.41 -5.16
C VAL A 167 11.05 7.36 -5.14
N ARG A 168 11.69 8.20 -4.33
CA ARG A 168 13.14 8.28 -4.27
C ARG A 168 13.75 7.03 -3.64
N LYS A 169 13.11 6.53 -2.59
CA LYS A 169 13.57 5.33 -1.88
C LYS A 169 13.28 4.07 -2.66
N GLU A 170 12.14 4.04 -3.33
CA GLU A 170 11.63 2.88 -4.09
C GLU A 170 11.95 2.97 -5.60
N ALA A 171 12.94 3.77 -5.99
CA ALA A 171 13.33 3.96 -7.40
C ALA A 171 13.62 2.64 -8.13
N LEU A 172 14.14 1.62 -7.42
CA LEU A 172 14.41 0.31 -7.98
C LEU A 172 13.11 -0.44 -8.31
N ALA A 173 12.10 -0.36 -7.43
CA ALA A 173 10.79 -0.96 -7.66
C ALA A 173 10.12 -0.37 -8.90
N ILE A 174 10.16 0.95 -9.04
CA ILE A 174 9.61 1.69 -10.19
C ILE A 174 10.34 1.30 -11.48
N ALA A 175 11.67 1.22 -11.45
CA ALA A 175 12.46 0.83 -12.62
C ALA A 175 12.15 -0.61 -13.07
N GLU A 176 11.93 -1.53 -12.12
CA GLU A 176 11.54 -2.92 -12.43
C GLU A 176 10.11 -3.00 -12.98
N ALA A 177 9.17 -2.24 -12.42
CA ALA A 177 7.80 -2.16 -12.91
C ALA A 177 7.75 -1.64 -14.34
N ASN A 178 8.44 -0.53 -14.63
CA ASN A 178 8.53 0.05 -15.97
C ASN A 178 9.13 -0.92 -16.99
N LYS A 179 10.15 -1.69 -16.58
CA LYS A 179 10.75 -2.71 -17.45
C LYS A 179 9.77 -3.82 -17.83
N LEU A 180 8.82 -4.12 -16.98
CA LEU A 180 7.78 -5.14 -17.21
C LEU A 180 6.48 -4.55 -17.75
N GLY A 181 6.37 -3.23 -17.89
CA GLY A 181 5.14 -2.56 -18.33
C GLY A 181 4.01 -2.60 -17.29
N ILE A 182 4.36 -2.72 -16.00
CA ILE A 182 3.39 -2.69 -14.91
C ILE A 182 3.12 -1.23 -14.54
N PRO A 183 1.86 -0.77 -14.59
CA PRO A 183 1.52 0.60 -14.25
C PRO A 183 1.84 0.93 -12.80
N VAL A 184 2.30 2.17 -12.58
CA VAL A 184 2.74 2.67 -11.27
C VAL A 184 1.87 3.85 -10.84
N VAL A 185 1.23 3.70 -9.70
CA VAL A 185 0.61 4.78 -8.92
C VAL A 185 1.58 5.17 -7.82
N ALA A 186 1.97 6.43 -7.71
CA ALA A 186 2.91 6.82 -6.66
C ALA A 186 2.60 8.19 -6.03
N VAL A 187 2.85 8.27 -4.73
CA VAL A 187 2.91 9.55 -4.00
C VAL A 187 4.25 10.20 -4.28
N VAL A 188 4.22 11.41 -4.84
CA VAL A 188 5.41 12.14 -5.30
C VAL A 188 5.55 13.44 -4.54
N ASP A 189 6.58 13.55 -3.72
CA ASP A 189 6.92 14.77 -3.01
C ASP A 189 7.80 15.70 -3.88
N THR A 190 7.97 16.94 -3.45
CA THR A 190 8.70 18.01 -4.16
C THR A 190 10.17 17.70 -4.44
N ASN A 191 10.79 16.75 -3.72
CA ASN A 191 12.19 16.31 -3.90
C ASN A 191 12.35 15.15 -4.88
N CYS A 192 11.25 14.58 -5.38
CA CYS A 192 11.22 13.40 -6.24
C CYS A 192 11.11 13.76 -7.73
N SER A 193 11.46 12.83 -8.62
CA SER A 193 11.16 12.95 -10.05
C SER A 193 9.84 12.23 -10.35
N PRO A 194 8.93 12.84 -11.10
CA PRO A 194 7.71 12.17 -11.56
C PRO A 194 7.94 11.17 -12.71
N ASP A 195 9.18 11.01 -13.17
CA ASP A 195 9.50 10.15 -14.31
C ASP A 195 9.21 8.67 -14.05
N GLY A 196 8.61 8.02 -15.01
CA GLY A 196 8.31 6.59 -14.94
C GLY A 196 7.14 6.25 -14.02
N ILE A 197 6.31 7.23 -13.69
CA ILE A 197 5.09 7.06 -12.90
C ILE A 197 3.90 7.37 -13.82
N ASP A 198 2.97 6.43 -13.93
CA ASP A 198 1.80 6.57 -14.78
C ASP A 198 0.71 7.43 -14.12
N TYR A 199 0.54 7.28 -12.82
CA TYR A 199 -0.45 7.99 -12.03
C TYR A 199 0.21 8.65 -10.82
N ILE A 200 0.47 9.94 -10.96
CA ILE A 200 1.16 10.75 -9.96
C ILE A 200 0.13 11.27 -8.95
N ILE A 201 0.44 11.15 -7.67
CA ILE A 201 -0.28 11.78 -6.57
C ILE A 201 0.68 12.81 -5.94
N PRO A 202 0.62 14.09 -6.32
CA PRO A 202 1.47 15.10 -5.70
C PRO A 202 1.10 15.25 -4.22
N GLY A 203 2.04 14.96 -3.33
CA GLY A 203 1.73 14.97 -1.92
C GLY A 203 2.91 14.62 -1.02
N ASN A 204 2.72 14.87 0.27
CA ASN A 204 3.71 14.61 1.32
C ASN A 204 3.89 13.11 1.55
N ASP A 205 5.12 12.63 1.41
CA ASP A 205 5.50 11.23 1.67
C ASP A 205 6.18 11.02 3.04
N ASP A 206 6.33 12.09 3.86
CA ASP A 206 6.97 12.05 5.18
C ASP A 206 5.98 11.99 6.35
N ALA A 207 4.85 12.69 6.23
CA ALA A 207 3.89 12.82 7.31
C ALA A 207 3.09 11.52 7.52
N ALA A 208 3.18 10.90 8.69
CA ALA A 208 2.47 9.66 9.00
C ALA A 208 0.95 9.75 8.76
N ARG A 209 0.33 10.93 9.04
CA ARG A 209 -1.10 11.16 8.78
C ARG A 209 -1.44 11.20 7.29
N ALA A 210 -0.57 11.81 6.47
CA ALA A 210 -0.76 11.85 5.02
C ALA A 210 -0.61 10.44 4.43
N ILE A 211 0.42 9.70 4.84
CA ILE A 211 0.64 8.31 4.42
C ILE A 211 -0.56 7.43 4.81
N ALA A 212 -1.03 7.52 6.05
CA ALA A 212 -2.20 6.76 6.51
C ALA A 212 -3.46 7.09 5.68
N LEU A 213 -3.66 8.36 5.34
CA LEU A 213 -4.79 8.79 4.50
C LEU A 213 -4.71 8.18 3.09
N TYR A 214 -3.55 8.23 2.41
CA TYR A 214 -3.38 7.61 1.10
C TYR A 214 -3.63 6.10 1.15
N CYS A 215 -3.03 5.42 2.13
CA CYS A 215 -3.20 3.98 2.32
C CYS A 215 -4.66 3.62 2.57
N ASP A 216 -5.39 4.39 3.37
CA ASP A 216 -6.81 4.18 3.64
C ASP A 216 -7.66 4.36 2.38
N LEU A 217 -7.45 5.44 1.62
CA LEU A 217 -8.20 5.70 0.39
C LEU A 217 -7.95 4.62 -0.67
N VAL A 218 -6.69 4.22 -0.88
CA VAL A 218 -6.32 3.17 -1.84
C VAL A 218 -6.89 1.81 -1.42
N SER A 219 -6.86 1.49 -0.13
CA SER A 219 -7.46 0.26 0.40
C SER A 219 -8.97 0.22 0.21
N ARG A 220 -9.69 1.34 0.43
CA ARG A 220 -11.13 1.44 0.17
C ARG A 220 -11.46 1.30 -1.31
N ALA A 221 -10.67 1.93 -2.19
CA ALA A 221 -10.83 1.78 -3.64
C ALA A 221 -10.64 0.32 -4.10
N ALA A 222 -9.67 -0.38 -3.50
CA ALA A 222 -9.46 -1.81 -3.77
C ALA A 222 -10.64 -2.65 -3.28
N LEU A 223 -11.18 -2.40 -2.09
CA LEU A 223 -12.37 -3.07 -1.56
C LEU A 223 -13.60 -2.84 -2.44
N ASP A 224 -13.80 -1.62 -2.94
CA ASP A 224 -14.86 -1.30 -3.90
C ASP A 224 -14.69 -2.12 -5.21
N GLY A 225 -13.45 -2.25 -5.69
CA GLY A 225 -13.12 -3.09 -6.85
C GLY A 225 -13.47 -4.56 -6.61
N MET A 226 -13.12 -5.11 -5.45
CA MET A 226 -13.46 -6.48 -5.06
C MET A 226 -14.97 -6.70 -5.00
N THR A 227 -15.71 -5.76 -4.43
CA THR A 227 -17.17 -5.82 -4.35
C THR A 227 -17.79 -5.79 -5.75
N ALA A 228 -17.27 -4.96 -6.66
CA ALA A 228 -17.70 -4.92 -8.06
C ALA A 228 -17.41 -6.24 -8.79
N GLN A 229 -16.26 -6.86 -8.53
CA GLN A 229 -15.90 -8.16 -9.08
C GLN A 229 -16.86 -9.26 -8.61
N MET A 230 -17.15 -9.32 -7.31
CA MET A 230 -18.08 -10.31 -6.71
C MET A 230 -19.50 -10.12 -7.26
N GLY A 231 -19.96 -8.88 -7.36
CA GLY A 231 -21.27 -8.57 -7.96
C GLY A 231 -21.37 -8.98 -9.43
N ALA A 232 -20.30 -8.80 -10.21
CA ALA A 232 -20.24 -9.25 -11.61
C ALA A 232 -20.19 -10.79 -11.73
N ALA A 233 -19.61 -11.48 -10.74
CA ALA A 233 -19.57 -12.94 -10.67
C ALA A 233 -20.91 -13.57 -10.17
N GLY A 234 -21.93 -12.76 -9.87
CA GLY A 234 -23.24 -13.21 -9.42
C GLY A 234 -23.23 -13.78 -7.99
N VAL A 235 -22.20 -13.52 -7.21
CA VAL A 235 -22.16 -13.83 -5.78
C VAL A 235 -23.01 -12.78 -5.08
N ASP A 236 -24.22 -13.17 -4.69
CA ASP A 236 -25.10 -12.34 -3.88
C ASP A 236 -24.45 -12.19 -2.49
N LEU A 237 -23.84 -11.03 -2.24
CA LEU A 237 -23.43 -10.64 -0.89
C LEU A 237 -24.71 -10.32 -0.14
N GLY A 238 -25.35 -11.37 0.37
CA GLY A 238 -26.58 -11.25 1.15
C GLY A 238 -26.48 -10.07 2.10
N ALA A 239 -27.52 -9.27 2.15
CA ALA A 239 -27.62 -8.11 3.03
C ALA A 239 -27.05 -8.50 4.40
N MET A 240 -25.95 -7.90 4.82
CA MET A 240 -25.49 -8.04 6.20
C MET A 240 -26.64 -7.55 7.06
N GLU A 241 -27.30 -8.47 7.76
CA GLU A 241 -28.29 -8.14 8.77
C GLU A 241 -27.62 -7.11 9.70
N GLU A 242 -28.22 -5.94 9.77
CA GLU A 242 -27.87 -4.96 10.79
C GLU A 242 -27.96 -5.67 12.14
N ALA A 243 -26.87 -5.70 12.88
CA ALA A 243 -26.86 -6.25 14.22
C ALA A 243 -27.99 -5.57 15.02
N PRO A 244 -28.83 -6.33 15.72
CA PRO A 244 -29.92 -5.73 16.47
C PRO A 244 -29.35 -4.74 17.50
N VAL A 245 -29.84 -3.51 17.43
CA VAL A 245 -29.54 -2.47 18.42
C VAL A 245 -30.13 -2.98 19.74
N GLU A 246 -29.31 -3.37 20.70
CA GLU A 246 -29.75 -3.63 22.07
C GLU A 246 -30.36 -2.33 22.63
N GLU A 247 -31.68 -2.29 22.72
CA GLU A 247 -32.40 -1.29 23.48
C GLU A 247 -31.97 -1.40 24.94
N ALA A 248 -31.23 -0.39 25.39
CA ALA A 248 -30.93 -0.25 26.80
C ALA A 248 -32.24 -0.08 27.58
N VAL A 249 -32.66 -1.12 28.26
CA VAL A 249 -33.77 -1.10 29.20
C VAL A 249 -33.39 -0.17 30.34
N ALA A 250 -33.99 1.00 30.37
CA ALA A 250 -33.94 1.90 31.51
C ALA A 250 -34.76 1.28 32.64
N GLU A 251 -34.11 0.67 33.60
CA GLU A 251 -34.73 0.23 34.84
C GLU A 251 -34.91 1.45 35.77
N THR A 252 -36.13 1.90 35.85
CA THR A 252 -36.57 2.86 36.86
C THR A 252 -36.60 2.16 38.21
N ALA A 253 -35.73 2.60 39.12
CA ALA A 253 -35.86 2.28 40.54
C ALA A 253 -36.61 3.39 41.25
N GLU A 254 -37.90 3.14 41.53
CA GLU A 254 -38.63 3.76 42.63
C GLU A 254 -38.53 2.85 43.84
N ALA A 255 -38.02 3.33 44.96
CA ALA A 255 -38.51 3.21 46.33
C ALA A 255 -37.42 3.67 47.32
#